data_5ad8be237d1b65524c788b6080b43deb
#
_entry.id   5ad8be237d1b65524c788b6080b43deb
#
_cell.length_a   1.000
_cell.length_b   1.000
_cell.length_c   1.000
_cell.angle_alpha   90.00
_cell.angle_beta   90.00
_cell.angle_gamma   90.00
#
_symmetry.space_group_name_H-M   'P 1'
#
loop_
_entity.id
_entity.type
_entity.pdbx_description
1 polymer ?
#
loop_
_entity_poly.entity_id
_entity_poly.type
_entity_poly.pdbx_seq_one_letter_code
_entity_poly.pdbx_strand_id
1 'polypeptide(L)'
;SDKNRIRLQPLPPARGYIYDRNGILLADNYPVFSATLSRADVTDIDGTLSRLIPILSLTQEDVDRFNSRVKTARKTERIAIKLNLTENDIAKFSEVKYAFPGVKIETQMTRYYPHGELFAHVIGYVGRINDRELKKIDKDLYAGTNLIGKIGAEKSYEDLLHGTPGYESVEADAHGNVLRNLGRQDPVRGNDLYLSIDYGLQTIAAKQLADRRGAIVAIDPRTGEILALVSSPSFNPNLFV
;
A
#
# COMPACT_ATOMS: atom_id res chain seq x y z
N SER A 1 -29.51 14.71 22.62
CA SER A 1 -29.69 13.51 21.77
C SER A 1 -28.50 13.43 20.85
N ASP A 2 -27.54 12.63 21.24
CA ASP A 2 -26.32 12.38 20.50
C ASP A 2 -26.72 11.73 19.18
N LYS A 3 -26.46 12.45 18.08
CA LYS A 3 -26.72 11.91 16.73
C LYS A 3 -25.65 10.88 16.39
N ASN A 4 -25.80 9.67 16.88
CA ASN A 4 -25.02 8.55 16.42
C ASN A 4 -25.21 8.41 14.90
N ARG A 5 -24.12 8.25 14.18
CA ARG A 5 -24.13 8.09 12.72
C ARG A 5 -23.68 6.70 12.34
N ILE A 6 -24.43 6.07 11.46
CA ILE A 6 -24.00 4.83 10.83
C ILE A 6 -22.98 5.22 9.74
N ARG A 7 -21.81 4.60 9.79
CA ARG A 7 -20.72 4.79 8.82
C ARG A 7 -20.37 3.44 8.20
N LEU A 8 -20.16 3.47 6.90
CA LEU A 8 -19.60 2.36 6.15
C LEU A 8 -18.10 2.58 5.98
N GLN A 9 -17.30 1.71 6.60
CA GLN A 9 -15.84 1.76 6.51
C GLN A 9 -15.36 0.69 5.54
N PRO A 10 -14.55 1.02 4.52
CA PRO A 10 -13.98 0.04 3.63
C PRO A 10 -12.90 -0.77 4.36
N LEU A 11 -12.88 -2.06 4.09
CA LEU A 11 -11.86 -3.00 4.53
C LEU A 11 -11.00 -3.36 3.32
N PRO A 12 -9.75 -2.91 3.24
CA PRO A 12 -8.91 -3.19 2.09
C PRO A 12 -8.60 -4.69 1.99
N PRO A 13 -8.58 -5.26 0.79
CA PRO A 13 -8.21 -6.65 0.58
C PRO A 13 -6.71 -6.84 0.80
N ALA A 14 -6.31 -8.03 1.23
CA ALA A 14 -4.91 -8.44 1.19
C ALA A 14 -4.51 -8.68 -0.27
N ARG A 15 -3.42 -8.07 -0.71
CA ARG A 15 -2.85 -8.29 -2.04
C ARG A 15 -2.32 -9.71 -2.17
N GLY A 16 -2.48 -10.35 -3.32
CA GLY A 16 -1.95 -11.66 -3.60
C GLY A 16 -0.41 -11.70 -3.47
N TYR A 17 0.13 -12.83 -3.06
CA TYR A 17 1.57 -13.05 -3.02
C TYR A 17 2.12 -13.31 -4.42
N ILE A 18 3.42 -13.08 -4.61
CA ILE A 18 4.14 -13.48 -5.82
C ILE A 18 5.22 -14.48 -5.42
N TYR A 19 5.23 -15.61 -6.12
CA TYR A 19 6.18 -16.70 -5.93
C TYR A 19 6.97 -16.95 -7.21
N ASP A 20 8.17 -17.53 -7.05
CA ASP A 20 8.87 -18.16 -8.17
C ASP A 20 8.17 -19.48 -8.57
N ARG A 21 8.70 -20.17 -9.58
CA ARG A 21 8.15 -21.43 -10.07
C ARG A 21 8.14 -22.56 -9.03
N ASN A 22 9.00 -22.49 -8.01
CA ASN A 22 9.17 -23.49 -6.96
C ASN A 22 8.48 -23.09 -5.64
N GLY A 23 7.75 -21.99 -5.60
CA GLY A 23 7.04 -21.53 -4.42
C GLY A 23 7.89 -20.67 -3.48
N ILE A 24 9.04 -20.15 -3.93
CA ILE A 24 9.83 -19.18 -3.16
C ILE A 24 9.12 -17.82 -3.21
N LEU A 25 8.89 -17.24 -2.03
CA LEU A 25 8.17 -15.98 -1.88
C LEU A 25 9.01 -14.80 -2.38
N LEU A 26 8.48 -14.06 -3.36
CA LEU A 26 9.13 -12.94 -4.01
C LEU A 26 8.48 -11.60 -3.66
N ALA A 27 7.20 -11.59 -3.35
CA ALA A 27 6.49 -10.43 -2.85
C ALA A 27 5.51 -10.83 -1.76
N ASP A 28 5.62 -10.16 -0.62
CA ASP A 28 4.88 -10.39 0.61
C ASP A 28 4.12 -9.13 1.03
N ASN A 29 3.23 -9.26 2.02
CA ASN A 29 2.55 -8.16 2.64
C ASN A 29 3.07 -7.97 4.07
N TYR A 30 3.30 -6.73 4.45
CA TYR A 30 3.87 -6.37 5.74
C TYR A 30 2.97 -5.35 6.46
N PRO A 31 2.62 -5.56 7.73
CA PRO A 31 1.83 -4.60 8.48
C PRO A 31 2.69 -3.40 8.89
N VAL A 32 2.17 -2.19 8.66
CA VAL A 32 2.78 -0.93 9.07
C VAL A 32 1.77 -0.05 9.77
N PHE A 33 2.22 0.82 10.65
CA PHE A 33 1.39 1.82 11.26
C PHE A 33 1.32 3.08 10.38
N SER A 34 0.12 3.62 10.24
CA SER A 34 -0.15 4.82 9.45
C SER A 34 -0.98 5.81 10.24
N ALA A 35 -0.70 7.09 10.09
CA ALA A 35 -1.58 8.13 10.57
C ALA A 35 -2.62 8.46 9.50
N THR A 36 -3.90 8.45 9.87
CA THR A 36 -5.03 8.74 8.98
C THR A 36 -5.92 9.83 9.55
N LEU A 37 -6.55 10.61 8.68
CA LEU A 37 -7.47 11.68 9.02
C LEU A 37 -8.86 11.41 8.42
N SER A 38 -9.90 11.58 9.22
CA SER A 38 -11.29 11.55 8.76
C SER A 38 -11.76 12.96 8.43
N ARG A 39 -12.08 13.20 7.15
CA ARG A 39 -12.62 14.51 6.71
C ARG A 39 -13.96 14.89 7.36
N ALA A 40 -14.74 13.88 7.75
CA ALA A 40 -16.03 14.12 8.41
C ALA A 40 -15.88 14.63 9.85
N ASP A 41 -14.75 14.34 10.49
CA ASP A 41 -14.52 14.64 11.90
C ASP A 41 -13.57 15.83 12.12
N VAL A 42 -12.96 16.35 11.05
CA VAL A 42 -12.01 17.46 11.11
C VAL A 42 -12.55 18.65 10.32
N THR A 43 -12.79 19.78 10.99
CA THR A 43 -13.30 21.01 10.37
C THR A 43 -12.19 21.85 9.76
N ASP A 44 -11.04 21.95 10.45
CA ASP A 44 -9.85 22.68 10.00
C ASP A 44 -8.75 21.67 9.63
N ILE A 45 -8.76 21.21 8.39
CA ILE A 45 -7.80 20.21 7.88
C ILE A 45 -6.40 20.81 7.79
N ASP A 46 -6.27 22.02 7.26
CA ASP A 46 -4.97 22.68 7.05
C ASP A 46 -4.29 23.01 8.37
N GLY A 47 -5.02 23.54 9.35
CA GLY A 47 -4.50 23.80 10.68
C GLY A 47 -4.13 22.50 11.42
N THR A 48 -4.93 21.45 11.26
CA THR A 48 -4.63 20.12 11.83
C THR A 48 -3.34 19.56 11.24
N LEU A 49 -3.20 19.58 9.90
CA LEU A 49 -2.00 19.11 9.22
C LEU A 49 -0.75 19.89 9.65
N SER A 50 -0.84 21.22 9.71
CA SER A 50 0.27 22.09 10.13
C SER A 50 0.76 21.77 11.53
N ARG A 51 -0.14 21.48 12.47
CA ARG A 51 0.22 21.05 13.84
C ARG A 51 0.81 19.65 13.91
N LEU A 52 0.46 18.76 12.96
CA LEU A 52 0.98 17.39 12.90
C LEU A 52 2.40 17.31 12.30
N ILE A 53 2.83 18.29 11.51
CA ILE A 53 4.15 18.30 10.88
C ILE A 53 5.27 17.99 11.88
N PRO A 54 5.44 18.73 13.00
CA PRO A 54 6.52 18.47 13.95
C PRO A 54 6.31 17.18 14.77
N ILE A 55 5.06 16.74 14.97
CA ILE A 55 4.73 15.57 15.80
C ILE A 55 5.07 14.29 15.04
N LEU A 56 4.64 14.21 13.77
CA LEU A 56 4.82 13.04 12.93
C LEU A 56 6.05 13.18 12.00
N SER A 57 6.84 14.23 12.15
CA SER A 57 8.00 14.50 11.27
C SER A 57 7.63 14.43 9.80
N LEU A 58 6.53 15.12 9.41
CA LEU A 58 6.03 15.10 8.04
C LEU A 58 6.99 15.82 7.11
N THR A 59 7.26 15.19 5.97
CA THR A 59 8.00 15.83 4.87
C THR A 59 7.08 16.68 4.01
N GLN A 60 7.66 17.57 3.17
CA GLN A 60 6.87 18.32 2.19
C GLN A 60 6.13 17.37 1.23
N GLU A 61 6.74 16.26 0.89
CA GLU A 61 6.14 15.24 0.05
C GLU A 61 4.91 14.58 0.70
N ASP A 62 4.94 14.31 2.01
CA ASP A 62 3.79 13.80 2.75
C ASP A 62 2.63 14.81 2.73
N VAL A 63 2.94 16.09 2.93
CA VAL A 63 1.95 17.19 2.90
C VAL A 63 1.33 17.32 1.51
N ASP A 64 2.13 17.32 0.46
CA ASP A 64 1.66 17.46 -0.92
C ASP A 64 0.78 16.28 -1.35
N ARG A 65 1.17 15.05 -0.99
CA ARG A 65 0.37 13.84 -1.24
C ARG A 65 -0.97 13.89 -0.50
N PHE A 66 -0.94 14.26 0.77
CA PHE A 66 -2.15 14.39 1.56
C PHE A 66 -3.11 15.42 0.93
N ASN A 67 -2.61 16.60 0.57
CA ASN A 67 -3.41 17.66 -0.04
C ASN A 67 -4.01 17.25 -1.39
N SER A 68 -3.27 16.54 -2.22
CA SER A 68 -3.79 15.97 -3.46
C SER A 68 -4.91 14.98 -3.19
N ARG A 69 -4.74 14.12 -2.21
CA ARG A 69 -5.74 13.10 -1.85
C ARG A 69 -7.02 13.72 -1.26
N VAL A 70 -6.89 14.75 -0.44
CA VAL A 70 -8.05 15.52 0.12
C VAL A 70 -8.97 16.02 -0.98
N LYS A 71 -8.43 16.50 -2.09
CA LYS A 71 -9.22 17.05 -3.21
C LYS A 71 -10.09 16.00 -3.91
N THR A 72 -9.66 14.76 -3.91
CA THR A 72 -10.29 13.66 -4.68
C THR A 72 -11.04 12.66 -3.82
N ALA A 73 -10.76 12.60 -2.53
CA ALA A 73 -11.34 11.65 -1.60
C ALA A 73 -12.81 11.97 -1.28
N ARG A 74 -13.60 10.94 -1.01
CA ARG A 74 -14.98 11.07 -0.51
C ARG A 74 -14.97 11.67 0.91
N LYS A 75 -16.03 12.36 1.31
CA LYS A 75 -16.14 12.95 2.66
C LYS A 75 -16.05 11.90 3.79
N THR A 76 -16.50 10.69 3.51
CA THR A 76 -16.49 9.56 4.47
C THR A 76 -15.20 8.76 4.47
N GLU A 77 -14.30 9.03 3.51
CA GLU A 77 -13.03 8.32 3.38
C GLU A 77 -12.01 8.87 4.38
N ARG A 78 -11.27 7.96 5.01
CA ARG A 78 -10.09 8.33 5.79
C ARG A 78 -8.90 8.47 4.85
N ILE A 79 -8.11 9.51 5.07
CA ILE A 79 -6.98 9.84 4.21
C ILE A 79 -5.69 9.62 4.97
N ALA A 80 -4.77 8.87 4.38
CA ALA A 80 -3.45 8.66 4.96
C ALA A 80 -2.66 9.98 4.96
N ILE A 81 -2.18 10.38 6.14
CA ILE A 81 -1.26 11.52 6.35
C ILE A 81 0.17 11.05 6.13
N LYS A 82 0.54 9.97 6.82
CA LYS A 82 1.86 9.36 6.74
C LYS A 82 1.75 7.85 6.86
N LEU A 83 2.42 7.12 5.98
CA LEU A 83 2.63 5.68 6.08
C LEU A 83 3.97 5.40 6.78
N ASN A 84 4.15 4.17 7.27
CA ASN A 84 5.40 3.74 7.92
C ASN A 84 5.81 4.65 9.09
N LEU A 85 4.90 4.83 10.04
CA LEU A 85 5.21 5.55 11.27
C LEU A 85 6.32 4.83 12.05
N THR A 86 7.30 5.60 12.52
CA THR A 86 8.30 5.11 13.45
C THR A 86 7.71 4.96 14.85
N GLU A 87 8.36 4.18 15.71
CA GLU A 87 7.98 4.09 17.14
C GLU A 87 7.96 5.48 17.80
N ASN A 88 8.90 6.35 17.42
CA ASN A 88 8.96 7.73 17.93
C ASN A 88 7.78 8.58 17.46
N ASP A 89 7.34 8.44 16.19
CA ASP A 89 6.14 9.10 15.68
C ASP A 89 4.90 8.67 16.48
N ILE A 90 4.79 7.37 16.72
CA ILE A 90 3.67 6.78 17.48
C ILE A 90 3.68 7.29 18.93
N ALA A 91 4.84 7.28 19.59
CA ALA A 91 4.98 7.76 20.96
C ALA A 91 4.57 9.25 21.07
N LYS A 92 5.14 10.12 20.24
CA LYS A 92 4.82 11.56 20.23
C LYS A 92 3.34 11.83 19.98
N PHE A 93 2.74 11.13 18.99
CA PHE A 93 1.33 11.32 18.71
C PHE A 93 0.44 10.81 19.85
N SER A 94 0.79 9.71 20.51
CA SER A 94 0.02 9.14 21.61
C SER A 94 -0.12 10.09 22.78
N GLU A 95 0.89 10.92 23.04
CA GLU A 95 0.86 11.95 24.11
C GLU A 95 -0.18 13.06 23.82
N VAL A 96 -0.38 13.37 22.56
CA VAL A 96 -1.20 14.52 22.14
C VAL A 96 -2.48 14.14 21.38
N LYS A 97 -2.78 12.85 21.24
CA LYS A 97 -3.90 12.34 20.41
C LYS A 97 -5.24 13.02 20.70
N TYR A 98 -5.48 13.42 21.94
CA TYR A 98 -6.72 14.09 22.36
C TYR A 98 -6.90 15.49 21.76
N ALA A 99 -5.79 16.13 21.33
CA ALA A 99 -5.82 17.41 20.65
C ALA A 99 -6.14 17.29 19.15
N PHE A 100 -6.24 16.07 18.61
CA PHE A 100 -6.45 15.78 17.20
C PHE A 100 -7.65 14.87 16.97
N PRO A 101 -8.87 15.31 17.29
CA PRO A 101 -10.07 14.53 16.98
C PRO A 101 -10.14 14.29 15.46
N GLY A 102 -10.48 13.06 15.07
CA GLY A 102 -10.52 12.64 13.67
C GLY A 102 -9.19 12.12 13.10
N VAL A 103 -8.07 12.26 13.82
CA VAL A 103 -6.78 11.65 13.46
C VAL A 103 -6.58 10.38 14.29
N LYS A 104 -6.20 9.29 13.61
CA LYS A 104 -5.94 7.99 14.26
C LYS A 104 -4.70 7.33 13.67
N ILE A 105 -4.05 6.50 14.50
CA ILE A 105 -3.05 5.55 14.03
C ILE A 105 -3.77 4.23 13.76
N GLU A 106 -3.57 3.71 12.57
CA GLU A 106 -4.17 2.47 12.09
C GLU A 106 -3.10 1.55 11.51
N THR A 107 -3.30 0.24 11.62
CA THR A 107 -2.45 -0.72 10.93
C THR A 107 -2.91 -0.84 9.49
N GLN A 108 -1.98 -0.69 8.55
CA GLN A 108 -2.21 -0.90 7.12
C GLN A 108 -1.20 -1.91 6.59
N MET A 109 -1.61 -2.64 5.56
CA MET A 109 -0.67 -3.55 4.88
C MET A 109 0.08 -2.79 3.80
N THR A 110 1.39 -2.95 3.79
CA THR A 110 2.26 -2.51 2.71
C THR A 110 2.87 -3.71 2.00
N ARG A 111 3.59 -3.49 0.90
CA ARG A 111 4.25 -4.54 0.14
C ARG A 111 5.70 -4.70 0.61
N TYR A 112 6.19 -5.93 0.62
CA TYR A 112 7.56 -6.26 0.97
C TYR A 112 8.15 -7.25 -0.03
N TYR A 113 9.37 -6.98 -0.46
CA TYR A 113 10.11 -7.78 -1.45
C TYR A 113 11.33 -8.41 -0.76
N PRO A 114 11.23 -9.68 -0.31
CA PRO A 114 12.25 -10.33 0.52
C PRO A 114 13.63 -10.42 -0.14
N HIS A 115 13.67 -10.49 -1.48
CA HIS A 115 14.90 -10.64 -2.24
C HIS A 115 15.42 -9.34 -2.88
N GLY A 116 14.83 -8.19 -2.51
CA GLY A 116 15.31 -6.86 -2.87
C GLY A 116 15.57 -6.71 -4.36
N GLU A 117 16.81 -6.35 -4.71
CA GLU A 117 17.21 -6.00 -6.08
C GLU A 117 17.19 -7.17 -7.07
N LEU A 118 17.23 -8.43 -6.57
CA LEU A 118 17.39 -9.61 -7.43
C LEU A 118 16.25 -9.76 -8.46
N PHE A 119 15.02 -9.39 -8.09
CA PHE A 119 13.83 -9.55 -8.92
C PHE A 119 13.20 -8.21 -9.33
N ALA A 120 13.83 -7.09 -9.02
CA ALA A 120 13.23 -5.76 -9.16
C ALA A 120 12.70 -5.48 -10.57
N HIS A 121 13.42 -5.87 -11.62
CA HIS A 121 13.01 -5.65 -13.00
C HIS A 121 11.89 -6.60 -13.47
N VAL A 122 11.75 -7.78 -12.85
CA VAL A 122 10.68 -8.75 -13.16
C VAL A 122 9.42 -8.40 -12.41
N ILE A 123 9.51 -8.27 -11.10
CA ILE A 123 8.35 -8.06 -10.22
C ILE A 123 7.91 -6.62 -10.27
N GLY A 124 8.85 -5.69 -10.35
CA GLY A 124 8.58 -4.28 -10.18
C GLY A 124 8.29 -3.94 -8.73
N TYR A 125 7.39 -3.01 -8.52
CA TYR A 125 6.98 -2.56 -7.20
C TYR A 125 5.58 -1.97 -7.22
N VAL A 126 4.97 -1.90 -6.05
CA VAL A 126 3.79 -1.09 -5.80
C VAL A 126 4.22 0.28 -5.29
N GLY A 127 3.42 1.27 -5.53
CA GLY A 127 3.62 2.61 -4.99
C GLY A 127 2.29 3.32 -4.78
N ARG A 128 2.32 4.47 -4.14
CA ARG A 128 1.11 5.24 -3.86
C ARG A 128 0.39 5.62 -5.15
N ILE A 129 -0.94 5.49 -5.13
CA ILE A 129 -1.80 5.89 -6.24
C ILE A 129 -1.68 7.39 -6.45
N ASN A 130 -1.30 7.81 -7.65
CA ASN A 130 -1.17 9.21 -8.02
C ASN A 130 -2.47 9.77 -8.63
N ASP A 131 -2.53 11.08 -8.86
CA ASP A 131 -3.73 11.78 -9.35
C ASP A 131 -4.18 11.29 -10.74
N ARG A 132 -3.25 10.86 -11.60
CA ARG A 132 -3.57 10.33 -12.93
C ARG A 132 -4.18 8.94 -12.84
N GLU A 133 -3.66 8.13 -11.94
CA GLU A 133 -4.17 6.79 -11.67
C GLU A 133 -5.54 6.86 -10.99
N LEU A 134 -5.73 7.78 -10.03
CA LEU A 134 -7.03 8.01 -9.37
C LEU A 134 -8.18 8.32 -10.33
N LYS A 135 -7.89 8.91 -11.48
CA LYS A 135 -8.88 9.20 -12.52
C LYS A 135 -9.27 7.97 -13.33
N LYS A 136 -8.45 6.92 -13.33
CA LYS A 136 -8.60 5.74 -14.17
C LYS A 136 -9.10 4.51 -13.43
N ILE A 137 -8.82 4.43 -12.13
CA ILE A 137 -9.19 3.28 -11.30
C ILE A 137 -10.67 3.32 -10.92
N ASP A 138 -11.24 2.15 -10.69
CA ASP A 138 -12.53 2.00 -10.04
C ASP A 138 -12.39 2.35 -8.54
N LYS A 139 -13.00 3.47 -8.14
CA LYS A 139 -12.89 3.99 -6.77
C LYS A 139 -13.53 3.06 -5.73
N ASP A 140 -14.52 2.27 -6.12
CA ASP A 140 -15.16 1.31 -5.23
C ASP A 140 -14.26 0.11 -5.00
N LEU A 141 -13.61 -0.38 -6.06
CA LEU A 141 -12.65 -1.48 -5.98
C LEU A 141 -11.40 -1.11 -5.17
N TYR A 142 -10.97 0.16 -5.23
CA TYR A 142 -9.80 0.67 -4.49
C TYR A 142 -10.16 1.35 -3.17
N ALA A 143 -11.37 1.17 -2.66
CA ALA A 143 -11.78 1.74 -1.39
C ALA A 143 -10.87 1.24 -0.25
N GLY A 144 -10.29 2.16 0.50
CA GLY A 144 -9.34 1.87 1.59
C GLY A 144 -7.93 1.48 1.14
N THR A 145 -7.66 1.36 -0.17
CA THR A 145 -6.34 1.01 -0.72
C THR A 145 -5.59 2.25 -1.20
N ASN A 146 -4.32 2.36 -0.84
CA ASN A 146 -3.45 3.48 -1.20
C ASN A 146 -2.33 3.10 -2.17
N LEU A 147 -2.15 1.82 -2.46
CA LEU A 147 -1.07 1.29 -3.27
C LEU A 147 -1.60 0.66 -4.56
N ILE A 148 -0.81 0.78 -5.63
CA ILE A 148 -1.08 0.18 -6.94
C ILE A 148 0.24 -0.28 -7.57
N GLY A 149 0.21 -1.33 -8.39
CA GLY A 149 1.38 -1.78 -9.16
C GLY A 149 1.86 -0.72 -10.14
N LYS A 150 3.14 -0.37 -10.08
CA LYS A 150 3.75 0.69 -10.90
C LYS A 150 4.42 0.16 -12.16
N ILE A 151 5.17 -0.89 -12.03
CA ILE A 151 5.90 -1.56 -13.12
C ILE A 151 5.94 -3.08 -12.90
N GLY A 152 6.43 -3.81 -13.88
CA GLY A 152 6.67 -5.26 -13.82
C GLY A 152 5.41 -6.08 -13.60
N ALA A 153 5.57 -7.25 -12.99
CA ALA A 153 4.48 -8.17 -12.69
C ALA A 153 3.41 -7.55 -11.79
N GLU A 154 3.83 -6.70 -10.83
CA GLU A 154 2.91 -5.97 -9.96
C GLU A 154 1.90 -5.13 -10.74
N LYS A 155 2.33 -4.48 -11.83
CA LYS A 155 1.45 -3.70 -12.70
C LYS A 155 0.69 -4.56 -13.68
N SER A 156 1.37 -5.49 -14.34
CA SER A 156 0.78 -6.29 -15.42
C SER A 156 -0.32 -7.22 -14.92
N TYR A 157 -0.23 -7.66 -13.67
CA TYR A 157 -1.20 -8.54 -13.02
C TYR A 157 -1.96 -7.87 -11.87
N GLU A 158 -2.06 -6.53 -11.91
CA GLU A 158 -2.76 -5.74 -10.90
C GLU A 158 -4.17 -6.27 -10.61
N ASP A 159 -4.95 -6.53 -11.65
CA ASP A 159 -6.35 -7.00 -11.52
C ASP A 159 -6.46 -8.35 -10.81
N LEU A 160 -5.46 -9.22 -10.95
CA LEU A 160 -5.42 -10.51 -10.26
C LEU A 160 -4.93 -10.37 -8.81
N LEU A 161 -3.94 -9.52 -8.59
CA LEU A 161 -3.27 -9.37 -7.30
C LEU A 161 -4.05 -8.52 -6.30
N HIS A 162 -4.85 -7.54 -6.76
CA HIS A 162 -5.45 -6.52 -5.88
C HIS A 162 -6.53 -7.10 -4.95
N GLY A 163 -7.41 -7.97 -5.42
CA GLY A 163 -8.56 -8.45 -4.65
C GLY A 163 -9.76 -7.50 -4.64
N THR A 164 -10.72 -7.76 -3.75
CA THR A 164 -11.97 -6.99 -3.64
C THR A 164 -12.16 -6.50 -2.21
N PRO A 165 -12.43 -5.21 -1.98
CA PRO A 165 -12.61 -4.68 -0.63
C PRO A 165 -13.88 -5.23 0.01
N GLY A 166 -13.82 -5.38 1.34
CA GLY A 166 -14.99 -5.59 2.19
C GLY A 166 -15.45 -4.28 2.82
N TYR A 167 -16.48 -4.37 3.63
CA TYR A 167 -17.07 -3.21 4.31
C TYR A 167 -17.49 -3.58 5.73
N GLU A 168 -17.31 -2.63 6.62
CA GLU A 168 -17.79 -2.70 7.99
C GLU A 168 -18.75 -1.55 8.25
N SER A 169 -19.94 -1.88 8.73
CA SER A 169 -20.93 -0.90 9.14
C SER A 169 -20.80 -0.66 10.64
N VAL A 170 -20.48 0.57 11.02
CA VAL A 170 -20.24 0.95 12.41
C VAL A 170 -21.15 2.11 12.82
N GLU A 171 -21.60 2.07 14.07
CA GLU A 171 -22.21 3.21 14.73
C GLU A 171 -21.11 4.03 15.39
N ALA A 172 -21.00 5.31 15.06
CA ALA A 172 -19.99 6.21 15.61
C ALA A 172 -20.65 7.40 16.31
N ASP A 173 -20.00 7.91 17.36
CA ASP A 173 -20.39 9.14 18.04
C ASP A 173 -20.10 10.40 17.17
N ALA A 174 -20.42 11.56 17.72
CA ALA A 174 -20.16 12.85 17.05
C ALA A 174 -18.67 13.15 16.85
N HIS A 175 -17.78 12.47 17.58
CA HIS A 175 -16.33 12.62 17.49
C HIS A 175 -15.68 11.56 16.57
N GLY A 176 -16.50 10.65 15.98
CA GLY A 176 -16.03 9.60 15.09
C GLY A 176 -15.52 8.35 15.78
N ASN A 177 -15.71 8.22 17.10
CA ASN A 177 -15.37 7.00 17.82
C ASN A 177 -16.39 5.92 17.53
N VAL A 178 -15.91 4.72 17.20
CA VAL A 178 -16.77 3.56 16.99
C VAL A 178 -17.38 3.12 18.32
N LEU A 179 -18.69 3.15 18.40
CA LEU A 179 -19.47 2.70 19.56
C LEU A 179 -19.86 1.23 19.44
N ARG A 180 -20.27 0.82 18.24
CA ARG A 180 -20.78 -0.52 17.97
C ARG A 180 -20.58 -0.92 16.52
N ASN A 181 -20.23 -2.18 16.30
CA ASN A 181 -20.23 -2.79 14.98
C ASN A 181 -21.66 -3.30 14.68
N LEU A 182 -22.18 -2.93 13.51
CA LEU A 182 -23.55 -3.27 13.07
C LEU A 182 -23.57 -4.39 12.03
N GLY A 183 -22.45 -4.64 11.38
CA GLY A 183 -22.31 -5.67 10.36
C GLY A 183 -20.99 -5.59 9.63
N ARG A 184 -20.56 -6.71 9.04
CA ARG A 184 -19.28 -6.82 8.34
C ARG A 184 -19.44 -7.72 7.12
N GLN A 185 -18.90 -7.27 6.01
CA GLN A 185 -18.60 -8.06 4.82
C GLN A 185 -17.10 -8.14 4.66
N ASP A 186 -16.54 -9.34 4.77
CA ASP A 186 -15.09 -9.53 4.66
C ASP A 186 -14.58 -9.23 3.26
N PRO A 187 -13.37 -8.68 3.14
CA PRO A 187 -12.72 -8.50 1.85
C PRO A 187 -12.34 -9.87 1.25
N VAL A 188 -12.28 -9.92 -0.07
CA VAL A 188 -11.75 -11.07 -0.81
C VAL A 188 -10.31 -10.74 -1.20
N ARG A 189 -9.36 -11.53 -0.69
CA ARG A 189 -7.94 -11.34 -1.02
C ARG A 189 -7.67 -11.53 -2.51
N GLY A 190 -6.63 -10.87 -3.01
CA GLY A 190 -6.13 -11.08 -4.36
C GLY A 190 -5.59 -12.50 -4.57
N ASN A 191 -5.50 -12.89 -5.82
CA ASN A 191 -4.94 -14.18 -6.22
C ASN A 191 -3.41 -14.15 -6.12
N ASP A 192 -2.81 -15.26 -5.71
CA ASP A 192 -1.38 -15.44 -5.74
C ASP A 192 -0.91 -15.66 -7.19
N LEU A 193 0.29 -15.19 -7.48
CA LEU A 193 0.92 -15.31 -8.78
C LEU A 193 2.17 -16.17 -8.68
N TYR A 194 2.23 -17.23 -9.48
CA TYR A 194 3.42 -18.08 -9.62
C TYR A 194 4.08 -17.74 -10.96
N LEU A 195 5.28 -17.20 -10.89
CA LEU A 195 6.08 -16.86 -12.07
C LEU A 195 6.78 -18.09 -12.62
N SER A 196 7.14 -18.06 -13.89
CA SER A 196 8.02 -19.08 -14.50
C SER A 196 9.50 -18.92 -14.10
N ILE A 197 9.87 -17.81 -13.48
CA ILE A 197 11.22 -17.51 -13.02
C ILE A 197 11.67 -18.56 -11.99
N ASP A 198 12.91 -19.01 -12.13
CA ASP A 198 13.60 -19.88 -11.18
C ASP A 198 14.58 -19.04 -10.34
N TYR A 199 14.41 -19.07 -9.02
CA TYR A 199 15.24 -18.33 -8.08
C TYR A 199 16.73 -18.64 -8.23
N GLY A 200 17.07 -19.92 -8.39
CA GLY A 200 18.45 -20.37 -8.53
C GLY A 200 19.11 -19.83 -9.79
N LEU A 201 18.43 -19.96 -10.94
CA LEU A 201 18.92 -19.41 -12.22
C LEU A 201 19.01 -17.89 -12.18
N GLN A 202 18.03 -17.22 -11.59
CA GLN A 202 18.04 -15.76 -11.41
C GLN A 202 19.27 -15.32 -10.61
N THR A 203 19.56 -16.03 -9.51
CA THR A 203 20.72 -15.74 -8.65
C THR A 203 22.04 -15.94 -9.40
N ILE A 204 22.17 -17.03 -10.16
CA ILE A 204 23.37 -17.30 -10.96
C ILE A 204 23.57 -16.20 -12.02
N ALA A 205 22.51 -15.84 -12.74
CA ALA A 205 22.55 -14.80 -13.76
C ALA A 205 22.94 -13.43 -13.17
N ALA A 206 22.38 -13.06 -12.01
CA ALA A 206 22.75 -11.82 -11.33
C ALA A 206 24.22 -11.79 -10.91
N LYS A 207 24.72 -12.90 -10.37
CA LYS A 207 26.15 -13.02 -10.01
C LYS A 207 27.09 -12.91 -11.23
N GLN A 208 26.67 -13.46 -12.38
CA GLN A 208 27.47 -13.37 -13.60
C GLN A 208 27.53 -11.96 -14.19
N LEU A 209 26.46 -11.19 -14.07
CA LEU A 209 26.49 -9.77 -14.44
C LEU A 209 27.33 -8.96 -13.48
N ALA A 210 27.28 -9.25 -12.19
CA ALA A 210 27.91 -8.47 -11.12
C ALA A 210 27.65 -6.95 -11.32
N ASP A 211 28.71 -6.13 -11.34
CA ASP A 211 28.63 -4.67 -11.53
C ASP A 211 28.60 -4.23 -13.01
N ARG A 212 28.59 -5.17 -13.95
CA ARG A 212 28.55 -4.85 -15.36
C ARG A 212 27.15 -4.41 -15.78
N ARG A 213 27.08 -3.40 -16.65
CA ARG A 213 25.81 -3.00 -17.27
C ARG A 213 25.42 -4.02 -18.34
N GLY A 214 24.22 -4.52 -18.25
CA GLY A 214 23.72 -5.51 -19.20
C GLY A 214 22.48 -6.25 -18.71
N ALA A 215 22.08 -7.24 -19.47
CA ALA A 215 20.93 -8.09 -19.12
C ALA A 215 21.23 -9.54 -19.49
N ILE A 216 20.66 -10.46 -18.73
CA ILE A 216 20.66 -11.91 -19.02
C ILE A 216 19.20 -12.37 -18.99
N VAL A 217 18.78 -13.04 -20.08
CA VAL A 217 17.45 -13.65 -20.17
C VAL A 217 17.65 -15.13 -20.52
N ALA A 218 17.04 -16.02 -19.73
CA ALA A 218 16.99 -17.45 -20.02
C ALA A 218 15.54 -17.85 -20.32
N ILE A 219 15.34 -18.50 -21.46
CA ILE A 219 14.02 -18.92 -21.94
C ILE A 219 14.06 -20.41 -22.25
N ASP A 220 13.04 -21.16 -21.79
CA ASP A 220 12.82 -22.54 -22.27
C ASP A 220 12.24 -22.49 -23.67
N PRO A 221 12.97 -22.94 -24.70
CA PRO A 221 12.49 -22.84 -26.08
C PRO A 221 11.29 -23.73 -26.39
N ARG A 222 11.00 -24.72 -25.54
CA ARG A 222 9.89 -25.66 -25.73
C ARG A 222 8.56 -25.06 -25.29
N THR A 223 8.59 -24.22 -24.24
CA THR A 223 7.39 -23.67 -23.59
C THR A 223 7.27 -22.16 -23.77
N GLY A 224 8.38 -21.46 -24.06
CA GLY A 224 8.46 -20.00 -24.06
C GLY A 224 8.54 -19.39 -22.66
N GLU A 225 8.63 -20.21 -21.60
CA GLU A 225 8.75 -19.73 -20.24
C GLU A 225 10.06 -19.00 -20.01
N ILE A 226 9.99 -17.83 -19.37
CA ILE A 226 11.17 -17.09 -18.94
C ILE A 226 11.62 -17.64 -17.59
N LEU A 227 12.80 -18.25 -17.55
CA LEU A 227 13.36 -18.87 -16.37
C LEU A 227 14.24 -17.92 -15.54
N ALA A 228 14.88 -16.97 -16.20
CA ALA A 228 15.63 -15.89 -15.57
C ALA A 228 15.54 -14.62 -16.42
N LEU A 229 15.44 -13.49 -15.74
CA LEU A 229 15.47 -12.16 -16.36
C LEU A 229 16.15 -11.20 -15.40
N VAL A 230 17.39 -10.86 -15.68
CA VAL A 230 18.23 -9.99 -14.85
C VAL A 230 18.67 -8.80 -15.67
N SER A 231 18.62 -7.63 -15.07
CA SER A 231 19.14 -6.39 -15.62
C SER A 231 20.02 -5.69 -14.58
N SER A 232 21.14 -5.14 -15.02
CA SER A 232 22.08 -4.42 -14.16
C SER A 232 22.42 -3.05 -14.79
N PRO A 233 22.41 -1.96 -14.02
CA PRO A 233 22.18 -1.88 -12.57
C PRO A 233 20.74 -2.18 -12.17
N SER A 234 20.54 -2.70 -10.96
CA SER A 234 19.24 -2.93 -10.36
C SER A 234 18.90 -1.86 -9.31
N PHE A 235 17.77 -2.01 -8.66
CA PHE A 235 17.29 -1.09 -7.64
C PHE A 235 16.58 -1.88 -6.52
N ASN A 236 16.49 -1.29 -5.33
CA ASN A 236 15.74 -1.90 -4.24
C ASN A 236 14.25 -1.48 -4.33
N PRO A 237 13.33 -2.40 -4.68
CA PRO A 237 11.91 -2.09 -4.81
C PRO A 237 11.25 -1.68 -3.48
N ASN A 238 11.82 -2.08 -2.34
CA ASN A 238 11.31 -1.71 -1.02
C ASN A 238 11.42 -0.21 -0.71
N LEU A 239 12.22 0.55 -1.47
CA LEU A 239 12.36 1.99 -1.28
C LEU A 239 11.17 2.79 -1.85
N PHE A 240 10.30 2.17 -2.62
CA PHE A 240 9.16 2.83 -3.29
C PHE A 240 7.81 2.57 -2.61
N VAL A 241 7.79 1.78 -1.56
CA VAL A 241 6.58 1.36 -0.85
C VAL A 241 6.33 2.17 0.40
#